data_4a3d2381bd4fb5d3efbcfbc06fa7d8fd
#
_entry.id   4a3d2381bd4fb5d3efbcfbc06fa7d8fd
#
_cell.length_a   1.000
_cell.length_b   1.000
_cell.length_c   1.000
_cell.angle_alpha   90.00
_cell.angle_beta   90.00
_cell.angle_gamma   90.00
#
_symmetry.space_group_name_H-M   'P 1'
#
loop_
_entity.id
_entity.type
_entity.pdbx_description
1 polymer ?
#
loop_
_entity_poly.entity_id
_entity_poly.type
_entity_poly.pdbx_seq_one_letter_code
_entity_poly.pdbx_strand_id
1 'polypeptide(L)'
;MVRLIDIANKTGFSVAVVSRALQPEKDPYDRISEKSRTLIRKAALEMGYTRNLQAAFLRRGQMPAVRVLMPAWASPEIIQMSMGISDASLKLGYPLIYHYYSRETDYISFLEQSRHEKNTGVIFYLHGRMNREELQRGCEAYLASGGKMIFMNTWSADFSGIVPDMVMLNIDEEYGGRLAAEYLKGLSCREFSIVYTSPDRYSRLRRKGFADALGGEGQPGYSFDFLRVGENYRQYEKRSRKLLNDFYEKAVKRSRKPHGIFFTSFFMANAVMNDLIRRGMEVGNQIHAVGFSSNTVSQYPFYYYAKIVIPFYEMGNTAMKKLVSILNGRQESSQMFQPFMDYDYDI
;
A
#
# COMPACT_ATOMS: atom_id res chain seq x y z
N MET A 1 -28.20 -28.75 -6.37
CA MET A 1 -26.92 -28.18 -5.87
C MET A 1 -26.29 -29.22 -4.95
N VAL A 2 -25.04 -29.62 -5.20
CA VAL A 2 -24.31 -30.60 -4.37
C VAL A 2 -24.00 -30.03 -2.99
N ARG A 3 -24.24 -30.84 -1.96
CA ARG A 3 -24.05 -30.48 -0.54
C ARG A 3 -22.88 -31.24 0.07
N LEU A 4 -22.36 -30.78 1.18
CA LEU A 4 -21.25 -31.44 1.91
C LEU A 4 -21.59 -32.89 2.28
N ILE A 5 -22.86 -33.18 2.58
CA ILE A 5 -23.34 -34.52 2.88
C ILE A 5 -23.20 -35.46 1.68
N ASP A 6 -23.41 -34.97 0.47
CA ASP A 6 -23.32 -35.77 -0.75
C ASP A 6 -21.85 -36.19 -1.01
N ILE A 7 -20.89 -35.28 -0.72
CA ILE A 7 -19.45 -35.61 -0.79
C ILE A 7 -19.06 -36.58 0.34
N ALA A 8 -19.57 -36.36 1.56
CA ALA A 8 -19.36 -37.24 2.69
C ALA A 8 -19.78 -38.70 2.37
N ASN A 9 -20.97 -38.85 1.81
CA ASN A 9 -21.50 -40.16 1.37
C ASN A 9 -20.62 -40.80 0.27
N LYS A 10 -20.15 -40.01 -0.71
CA LYS A 10 -19.27 -40.51 -1.79
C LYS A 10 -17.87 -40.91 -1.29
N THR A 11 -17.33 -40.21 -0.30
CA THR A 11 -15.96 -40.41 0.14
C THR A 11 -15.81 -41.24 1.42
N GLY A 12 -16.91 -41.52 2.11
CA GLY A 12 -16.90 -42.25 3.39
C GLY A 12 -16.41 -41.45 4.59
N PHE A 13 -16.20 -40.14 4.44
CA PHE A 13 -15.80 -39.26 5.54
C PHE A 13 -17.00 -38.57 6.18
N SER A 14 -16.84 -38.18 7.44
CA SER A 14 -17.89 -37.35 8.08
C SER A 14 -17.99 -35.97 7.44
N VAL A 15 -19.17 -35.37 7.50
CA VAL A 15 -19.41 -34.00 6.98
C VAL A 15 -18.44 -32.99 7.59
N ALA A 16 -18.07 -33.16 8.86
CA ALA A 16 -17.11 -32.29 9.54
C ALA A 16 -15.68 -32.42 8.96
N VAL A 17 -15.26 -33.63 8.59
CA VAL A 17 -13.97 -33.88 7.93
C VAL A 17 -13.98 -33.30 6.52
N VAL A 18 -15.05 -33.54 5.75
CA VAL A 18 -15.22 -32.98 4.41
C VAL A 18 -15.18 -31.44 4.44
N SER A 19 -15.92 -30.82 5.36
CA SER A 19 -15.94 -29.37 5.51
C SER A 19 -14.56 -28.78 5.79
N ARG A 20 -13.74 -29.41 6.66
CA ARG A 20 -12.38 -28.97 6.96
C ARG A 20 -11.41 -29.21 5.80
N ALA A 21 -11.50 -30.37 5.13
CA ALA A 21 -10.65 -30.70 3.99
C ALA A 21 -10.84 -29.73 2.80
N LEU A 22 -12.02 -29.17 2.66
CA LEU A 22 -12.37 -28.20 1.59
C LEU A 22 -12.05 -26.73 1.97
N GLN A 23 -11.48 -26.47 3.14
CA GLN A 23 -11.00 -25.12 3.47
C GLN A 23 -9.81 -24.74 2.59
N PRO A 24 -9.70 -23.45 2.14
CA PRO A 24 -8.59 -22.99 1.31
C PRO A 24 -7.24 -23.11 2.02
N GLU A 25 -7.19 -22.76 3.31
CA GLU A 25 -6.00 -22.82 4.14
C GLU A 25 -6.05 -24.05 5.05
N LYS A 26 -4.89 -24.69 5.20
CA LYS A 26 -4.73 -25.78 6.13
C LYS A 26 -4.61 -25.23 7.55
N ASP A 27 -5.53 -25.60 8.43
CA ASP A 27 -5.38 -25.32 9.85
C ASP A 27 -4.15 -26.08 10.38
N PRO A 28 -3.18 -25.44 11.05
CA PRO A 28 -2.02 -26.12 11.63
C PRO A 28 -2.37 -27.27 12.58
N TYR A 29 -3.55 -27.19 13.21
CA TYR A 29 -4.07 -28.22 14.12
C TYR A 29 -4.96 -29.27 13.43
N ASP A 30 -5.11 -29.17 12.09
CA ASP A 30 -5.95 -30.12 11.34
C ASP A 30 -5.23 -31.46 11.14
N ARG A 31 -5.81 -32.51 11.70
CA ARG A 31 -5.29 -33.88 11.65
C ARG A 31 -5.68 -34.65 10.36
N ILE A 32 -6.23 -33.98 9.36
CA ILE A 32 -6.60 -34.60 8.09
C ILE A 32 -5.34 -34.86 7.26
N SER A 33 -5.11 -36.13 6.88
CA SER A 33 -3.97 -36.49 6.04
C SER A 33 -4.07 -35.84 4.66
N GLU A 34 -2.94 -35.57 4.01
CA GLU A 34 -2.94 -35.00 2.63
C GLU A 34 -3.62 -35.94 1.63
N LYS A 35 -3.49 -37.26 1.82
CA LYS A 35 -4.18 -38.25 0.99
C LYS A 35 -5.70 -38.13 1.10
N SER A 36 -6.22 -37.98 2.31
CA SER A 36 -7.65 -37.80 2.55
C SER A 36 -8.16 -36.46 1.99
N ARG A 37 -7.36 -35.40 2.16
CA ARG A 37 -7.67 -34.06 1.65
C ARG A 37 -7.75 -34.06 0.12
N THR A 38 -6.81 -34.68 -0.57
CA THR A 38 -6.76 -34.82 -2.02
C THR A 38 -7.96 -35.63 -2.51
N LEU A 39 -8.31 -36.73 -1.87
CA LEU A 39 -9.47 -37.56 -2.22
C LEU A 39 -10.78 -36.75 -2.12
N ILE A 40 -10.95 -36.02 -1.02
CA ILE A 40 -12.17 -35.22 -0.81
C ILE A 40 -12.27 -34.06 -1.82
N ARG A 41 -11.15 -33.38 -2.10
CA ARG A 41 -11.12 -32.29 -3.08
C ARG A 41 -11.40 -32.80 -4.50
N LYS A 42 -10.87 -33.93 -4.87
CA LYS A 42 -11.15 -34.58 -6.16
C LYS A 42 -12.63 -34.93 -6.29
N ALA A 43 -13.21 -35.58 -5.28
CA ALA A 43 -14.64 -35.91 -5.27
C ALA A 43 -15.53 -34.67 -5.34
N ALA A 44 -15.18 -33.60 -4.63
CA ALA A 44 -15.90 -32.33 -4.68
C ALA A 44 -15.89 -31.70 -6.09
N LEU A 45 -14.71 -31.71 -6.75
CA LEU A 45 -14.56 -31.20 -8.12
C LEU A 45 -15.37 -32.02 -9.13
N GLU A 46 -15.29 -33.37 -9.08
CA GLU A 46 -16.04 -34.27 -9.94
C GLU A 46 -17.56 -34.11 -9.80
N MET A 47 -18.01 -33.80 -8.59
CA MET A 47 -19.44 -33.58 -8.32
C MET A 47 -19.91 -32.14 -8.64
N GLY A 48 -19.03 -31.25 -9.06
CA GLY A 48 -19.35 -29.84 -9.29
C GLY A 48 -19.73 -29.09 -8.02
N TYR A 49 -19.18 -29.51 -6.86
CA TYR A 49 -19.42 -28.82 -5.60
C TYR A 49 -18.77 -27.44 -5.56
N THR A 50 -19.59 -26.43 -5.36
CA THR A 50 -19.13 -25.07 -5.03
C THR A 50 -19.47 -24.75 -3.59
N ARG A 51 -18.46 -24.30 -2.83
CA ARG A 51 -18.64 -23.97 -1.41
C ARG A 51 -19.57 -22.76 -1.28
N ASN A 52 -20.71 -22.94 -0.66
CA ASN A 52 -21.61 -21.84 -0.34
C ASN A 52 -21.15 -21.15 0.96
N LEU A 53 -20.27 -20.16 0.79
CA LEU A 53 -19.72 -19.38 1.89
C LEU A 53 -20.78 -18.51 2.56
N GLN A 54 -21.74 -17.98 1.80
CA GLN A 54 -22.85 -17.20 2.34
C GLN A 54 -23.66 -18.01 3.34
N ALA A 55 -23.99 -19.26 3.01
CA ALA A 55 -24.68 -20.14 3.93
C ALA A 55 -23.86 -20.52 5.18
N ALA A 56 -22.54 -20.57 5.08
CA ALA A 56 -21.66 -20.80 6.22
C ALA A 56 -21.60 -19.57 7.14
N PHE A 57 -21.56 -18.38 6.58
CA PHE A 57 -21.56 -17.11 7.33
C PHE A 57 -22.91 -16.85 8.01
N LEU A 58 -24.01 -17.05 7.27
CA LEU A 58 -25.37 -16.93 7.85
C LEU A 58 -25.57 -17.82 9.07
N ARG A 59 -25.08 -19.06 9.03
CA ARG A 59 -25.15 -19.98 10.19
C ARG A 59 -24.32 -19.50 11.39
N ARG A 60 -23.30 -18.69 11.18
CA ARG A 60 -22.47 -18.08 12.25
C ARG A 60 -22.99 -16.72 12.69
N GLY A 61 -24.08 -16.21 12.11
CA GLY A 61 -24.58 -14.85 12.38
C GLY A 61 -23.63 -13.75 11.94
N GLN A 62 -22.74 -14.04 10.98
CA GLN A 62 -21.74 -13.11 10.46
C GLN A 62 -22.18 -12.58 9.09
N MET A 63 -21.91 -11.30 8.82
CA MET A 63 -21.99 -10.77 7.46
C MET A 63 -20.79 -11.29 6.65
N PRO A 64 -21.01 -11.77 5.43
CA PRO A 64 -19.95 -12.37 4.63
C PRO A 64 -19.01 -11.35 3.98
N ALA A 65 -19.27 -10.05 4.07
CA ALA A 65 -18.54 -9.04 3.31
C ALA A 65 -17.51 -8.30 4.16
N VAL A 66 -16.33 -8.08 3.57
CA VAL A 66 -15.32 -7.13 4.08
C VAL A 66 -15.53 -5.79 3.41
N ARG A 67 -15.60 -4.72 4.19
CA ARG A 67 -15.73 -3.36 3.68
C ARG A 67 -14.34 -2.72 3.56
N VAL A 68 -14.11 -2.06 2.45
CA VAL A 68 -12.83 -1.41 2.14
C VAL A 68 -13.08 0.06 1.88
N LEU A 69 -12.44 0.93 2.64
CA LEU A 69 -12.49 2.38 2.45
C LEU A 69 -11.23 2.88 1.77
N MET A 70 -11.40 3.43 0.57
CA MET A 70 -10.31 3.95 -0.27
C MET A 70 -10.61 5.39 -0.71
N PRO A 71 -9.58 6.19 -1.02
CA PRO A 71 -9.79 7.48 -1.66
C PRO A 71 -10.43 7.36 -3.05
N ALA A 72 -11.25 8.34 -3.44
CA ALA A 72 -11.99 8.33 -4.71
C ALA A 72 -11.16 8.77 -5.94
N TRP A 73 -9.86 9.00 -5.80
CA TRP A 73 -9.02 9.32 -6.95
C TRP A 73 -8.29 8.08 -7.47
N ALA A 74 -8.17 8.02 -8.78
CA ALA A 74 -7.42 6.95 -9.43
C ALA A 74 -5.91 7.22 -9.28
N SER A 75 -5.22 6.36 -8.55
CA SER A 75 -3.77 6.35 -8.48
C SER A 75 -3.25 4.91 -8.52
N PRO A 76 -2.06 4.70 -9.06
CA PRO A 76 -1.50 3.35 -9.20
C PRO A 76 -1.43 2.56 -7.88
N GLU A 77 -1.11 3.22 -6.77
CA GLU A 77 -1.04 2.60 -5.45
C GLU A 77 -2.40 2.08 -4.98
N ILE A 78 -3.48 2.83 -5.19
CA ILE A 78 -4.84 2.42 -4.84
C ILE A 78 -5.25 1.20 -5.67
N ILE A 79 -4.94 1.20 -6.96
CA ILE A 79 -5.23 0.08 -7.85
C ILE A 79 -4.49 -1.17 -7.37
N GLN A 80 -3.20 -1.08 -7.08
CA GLN A 80 -2.42 -2.23 -6.63
C GLN A 80 -2.88 -2.79 -5.28
N MET A 81 -3.15 -1.92 -4.31
CA MET A 81 -3.71 -2.36 -3.02
C MET A 81 -5.07 -3.04 -3.22
N SER A 82 -5.94 -2.47 -4.06
CA SER A 82 -7.25 -3.05 -4.36
C SER A 82 -7.14 -4.40 -5.05
N MET A 83 -6.20 -4.58 -5.98
CA MET A 83 -5.92 -5.88 -6.60
C MET A 83 -5.45 -6.91 -5.57
N GLY A 84 -4.50 -6.54 -4.71
CA GLY A 84 -4.01 -7.42 -3.66
C GLY A 84 -5.11 -7.85 -2.67
N ILE A 85 -5.98 -6.93 -2.26
CA ILE A 85 -7.15 -7.22 -1.42
C ILE A 85 -8.11 -8.17 -2.16
N SER A 86 -8.40 -7.87 -3.43
CA SER A 86 -9.32 -8.65 -4.25
C SER A 86 -8.85 -10.10 -4.44
N ASP A 87 -7.58 -10.28 -4.79
CA ASP A 87 -7.01 -11.61 -5.00
C ASP A 87 -7.01 -12.46 -3.73
N ALA A 88 -6.70 -11.86 -2.60
CA ALA A 88 -6.78 -12.54 -1.31
C ALA A 88 -8.24 -12.85 -0.95
N SER A 89 -9.17 -11.92 -1.20
CA SER A 89 -10.60 -12.09 -0.97
C SER A 89 -11.18 -13.29 -1.75
N LEU A 90 -10.84 -13.39 -3.03
CA LEU A 90 -11.28 -14.51 -3.89
C LEU A 90 -10.77 -15.85 -3.34
N LYS A 91 -9.49 -15.92 -2.94
CA LYS A 91 -8.90 -17.15 -2.39
C LYS A 91 -9.50 -17.55 -1.04
N LEU A 92 -9.80 -16.55 -0.20
CA LEU A 92 -10.36 -16.77 1.14
C LEU A 92 -11.88 -16.88 1.14
N GLY A 93 -12.53 -16.45 0.05
CA GLY A 93 -13.97 -16.51 -0.16
C GLY A 93 -14.77 -15.50 0.65
N TYR A 94 -14.22 -14.31 0.87
CA TYR A 94 -14.89 -13.20 1.52
C TYR A 94 -15.27 -12.14 0.49
N PRO A 95 -16.56 -11.89 0.22
CA PRO A 95 -16.98 -10.81 -0.66
C PRO A 95 -16.50 -9.44 -0.18
N LEU A 96 -16.22 -8.55 -1.11
CA LEU A 96 -15.78 -7.19 -0.84
C LEU A 96 -16.86 -6.18 -1.16
N ILE A 97 -16.92 -5.14 -0.35
CA ILE A 97 -17.71 -3.93 -0.61
C ILE A 97 -16.76 -2.75 -0.54
N TYR A 98 -16.46 -2.15 -1.70
CA TYR A 98 -15.63 -0.95 -1.76
C TYR A 98 -16.47 0.30 -1.53
N HIS A 99 -15.95 1.18 -0.68
CA HIS A 99 -16.43 2.53 -0.47
C HIS A 99 -15.32 3.50 -0.83
N TYR A 100 -15.66 4.48 -1.66
CA TYR A 100 -14.72 5.51 -2.06
C TYR A 100 -15.12 6.84 -1.42
N TYR A 101 -14.18 7.49 -0.75
CA TYR A 101 -14.41 8.78 -0.14
C TYR A 101 -13.74 9.91 -0.92
N SER A 102 -14.42 11.05 -0.97
CA SER A 102 -13.91 12.28 -1.60
C SER A 102 -13.69 13.39 -0.59
N ARG A 103 -14.38 13.32 0.55
CA ARG A 103 -14.30 14.28 1.64
C ARG A 103 -13.66 13.63 2.86
N GLU A 104 -12.91 14.43 3.60
CA GLU A 104 -12.21 13.98 4.81
C GLU A 104 -13.15 13.46 5.90
N THR A 105 -14.44 13.80 5.85
CA THR A 105 -15.47 13.37 6.82
C THR A 105 -16.20 12.08 6.44
N ASP A 106 -16.04 11.58 5.23
CA ASP A 106 -16.79 10.41 4.74
C ASP A 106 -16.46 9.13 5.51
N TYR A 107 -15.28 9.07 6.18
CA TYR A 107 -14.89 7.94 7.03
C TYR A 107 -15.79 7.77 8.26
N ILE A 108 -16.36 8.85 8.79
CA ILE A 108 -17.28 8.78 9.94
C ILE A 108 -18.55 8.03 9.55
N SER A 109 -19.18 8.45 8.45
CA SER A 109 -20.39 7.79 7.94
C SER A 109 -20.12 6.32 7.57
N PHE A 110 -18.93 6.03 7.04
CA PHE A 110 -18.51 4.66 6.73
C PHE A 110 -18.42 3.79 8.00
N LEU A 111 -17.80 4.31 9.06
CA LEU A 111 -17.71 3.60 10.35
C LEU A 111 -19.09 3.38 10.98
N GLU A 112 -19.95 4.40 10.98
CA GLU A 112 -21.30 4.31 11.49
C GLU A 112 -22.12 3.24 10.74
N GLN A 113 -22.10 3.25 9.42
CA GLN A 113 -22.77 2.22 8.61
C GLN A 113 -22.20 0.83 8.89
N SER A 114 -20.88 0.70 8.99
CA SER A 114 -20.22 -0.58 9.25
C SER A 114 -20.56 -1.13 10.66
N ARG A 115 -20.81 -0.27 11.63
CA ARG A 115 -21.18 -0.66 13.00
C ARG A 115 -22.54 -1.37 13.10
N HIS A 116 -23.47 -1.05 12.22
CA HIS A 116 -24.79 -1.70 12.20
C HIS A 116 -24.75 -3.12 11.61
N GLU A 117 -23.65 -3.51 11.00
CA GLU A 117 -23.46 -4.83 10.44
C GLU A 117 -22.60 -5.68 11.38
N LYS A 118 -23.23 -6.63 12.07
CA LYS A 118 -22.54 -7.48 13.05
C LYS A 118 -21.39 -8.29 12.42
N ASN A 119 -20.25 -8.30 13.11
CA ASN A 119 -19.06 -9.09 12.78
C ASN A 119 -18.47 -8.80 11.38
N THR A 120 -18.53 -7.57 10.92
CA THR A 120 -17.86 -7.14 9.69
C THR A 120 -16.38 -6.83 9.95
N GLY A 121 -15.57 -7.01 8.92
CA GLY A 121 -14.21 -6.51 8.88
C GLY A 121 -14.10 -5.27 8.00
N VAL A 122 -13.31 -4.31 8.42
CA VAL A 122 -13.00 -3.12 7.61
C VAL A 122 -11.52 -2.98 7.35
N ILE A 123 -11.18 -2.56 6.14
CA ILE A 123 -9.82 -2.19 5.73
C ILE A 123 -9.85 -0.71 5.36
N PHE A 124 -8.98 0.07 5.97
CA PHE A 124 -8.86 1.49 5.73
C PHE A 124 -7.57 1.83 5.00
N TYR A 125 -7.68 2.67 3.98
CA TYR A 125 -6.58 3.46 3.47
C TYR A 125 -6.99 4.93 3.50
N LEU A 126 -6.49 5.66 4.49
CA LEU A 126 -6.87 7.04 4.72
C LEU A 126 -5.79 8.00 4.25
N HIS A 127 -6.20 9.02 3.52
CA HIS A 127 -5.36 10.10 3.02
C HIS A 127 -6.04 11.44 3.30
N GLY A 128 -5.24 12.46 3.59
CA GLY A 128 -5.75 13.80 3.86
C GLY A 128 -5.70 14.19 5.34
N ARG A 129 -6.25 15.35 5.65
CA ARG A 129 -6.35 15.87 7.03
C ARG A 129 -7.58 15.28 7.69
N MET A 130 -7.39 14.50 8.71
CA MET A 130 -8.48 13.91 9.48
C MET A 130 -8.45 14.43 10.90
N ASN A 131 -9.64 14.63 11.47
CA ASN A 131 -9.75 14.91 12.89
C ASN A 131 -9.43 13.63 13.66
N ARG A 132 -8.29 13.65 14.37
CA ARG A 132 -7.79 12.48 15.10
C ARG A 132 -8.78 12.00 16.16
N GLU A 133 -9.40 12.92 16.91
CA GLU A 133 -10.34 12.58 17.99
C GLU A 133 -11.63 11.96 17.46
N GLU A 134 -12.15 12.48 16.34
CA GLU A 134 -13.33 11.91 15.69
C GLU A 134 -13.05 10.53 15.12
N LEU A 135 -11.89 10.35 14.47
CA LEU A 135 -11.47 9.06 13.95
C LEU A 135 -11.32 8.04 15.09
N GLN A 136 -10.69 8.44 16.20
CA GLN A 136 -10.52 7.59 17.36
C GLN A 136 -11.87 7.14 17.92
N ARG A 137 -12.79 8.09 18.19
CA ARG A 137 -14.15 7.78 18.69
C ARG A 137 -14.91 6.84 17.76
N GLY A 138 -14.83 7.08 16.45
CA GLY A 138 -15.47 6.23 15.44
C GLY A 138 -14.91 4.81 15.44
N CYS A 139 -13.58 4.66 15.50
CA CYS A 139 -12.90 3.37 15.56
C CYS A 139 -13.25 2.62 16.85
N GLU A 140 -13.20 3.29 18.02
CA GLU A 140 -13.56 2.71 19.31
C GLU A 140 -15.02 2.22 19.34
N ALA A 141 -15.94 3.02 18.82
CA ALA A 141 -17.35 2.64 18.73
C ALA A 141 -17.58 1.45 17.80
N TYR A 142 -16.85 1.37 16.68
CA TYR A 142 -16.91 0.25 15.75
C TYR A 142 -16.35 -1.04 16.39
N LEU A 143 -15.20 -0.97 17.05
CA LEU A 143 -14.60 -2.11 17.75
C LEU A 143 -15.47 -2.60 18.90
N ALA A 144 -16.06 -1.69 19.68
CA ALA A 144 -16.99 -2.02 20.78
C ALA A 144 -18.24 -2.76 20.28
N SER A 145 -18.65 -2.55 19.03
CA SER A 145 -19.74 -3.31 18.39
C SER A 145 -19.34 -4.73 17.92
N GLY A 146 -18.08 -5.13 18.14
CA GLY A 146 -17.51 -6.42 17.71
C GLY A 146 -16.87 -6.39 16.33
N GLY A 147 -16.79 -5.25 15.69
CA GLY A 147 -16.10 -5.05 14.41
C GLY A 147 -14.60 -5.33 14.49
N LYS A 148 -13.99 -5.62 13.36
CA LYS A 148 -12.55 -5.83 13.22
C LYS A 148 -12.00 -4.92 12.13
N MET A 149 -10.81 -4.36 12.35
CA MET A 149 -10.25 -3.39 11.41
C MET A 149 -8.75 -3.54 11.19
N ILE A 150 -8.33 -3.15 9.98
CA ILE A 150 -6.92 -2.98 9.62
C ILE A 150 -6.75 -1.62 8.97
N PHE A 151 -5.71 -0.93 9.36
CA PHE A 151 -5.26 0.30 8.72
C PHE A 151 -4.08 0.02 7.79
N MET A 152 -4.19 0.48 6.57
CA MET A 152 -3.07 0.51 5.63
C MET A 152 -2.55 1.92 5.54
N ASN A 153 -1.27 2.06 5.50
CA ASN A 153 -0.43 3.25 5.37
C ASN A 153 -1.18 4.59 5.37
N THR A 154 -1.00 5.37 6.39
CA THR A 154 -1.63 6.69 6.51
C THR A 154 -0.63 7.77 6.09
N TRP A 155 -0.92 8.44 4.99
CA TRP A 155 0.01 9.36 4.32
C TRP A 155 0.27 10.66 5.09
N SER A 156 -0.75 11.22 5.70
CA SER A 156 -0.70 12.60 6.15
C SER A 156 -0.44 12.76 7.64
N ALA A 157 -0.81 11.80 8.47
CA ALA A 157 -0.70 11.89 9.92
C ALA A 157 -0.22 10.57 10.53
N ASP A 158 0.37 10.68 11.70
CA ASP A 158 0.66 9.51 12.51
C ASP A 158 -0.61 9.07 13.25
N PHE A 159 -1.19 7.99 12.78
CA PHE A 159 -2.34 7.36 13.42
C PHE A 159 -1.94 6.21 14.36
N SER A 160 -0.65 6.00 14.58
CA SER A 160 -0.18 5.04 15.58
C SER A 160 -0.74 5.41 16.96
N GLY A 161 -1.25 4.42 17.67
CA GLY A 161 -1.84 4.63 19.00
C GLY A 161 -3.20 5.33 19.03
N ILE A 162 -3.89 5.49 17.88
CA ILE A 162 -5.29 5.95 17.87
C ILE A 162 -6.17 5.00 18.67
N VAL A 163 -6.00 3.69 18.43
CA VAL A 163 -6.69 2.64 19.18
C VAL A 163 -5.66 1.63 19.64
N PRO A 164 -5.64 1.24 20.90
CA PRO A 164 -4.77 0.18 21.40
C PRO A 164 -4.96 -1.11 20.58
N ASP A 165 -3.89 -1.85 20.36
CA ASP A 165 -3.86 -3.15 19.67
C ASP A 165 -4.40 -3.16 18.22
N MET A 166 -4.55 -1.99 17.61
CA MET A 166 -4.94 -1.89 16.21
C MET A 166 -3.84 -2.37 15.28
N VAL A 167 -4.19 -3.25 14.34
CA VAL A 167 -3.24 -3.72 13.34
C VAL A 167 -3.05 -2.67 12.25
N MET A 168 -1.82 -2.23 12.11
CA MET A 168 -1.40 -1.26 11.11
C MET A 168 -0.41 -1.89 10.13
N LEU A 169 -0.60 -1.63 8.85
CA LEU A 169 0.33 -1.97 7.79
C LEU A 169 0.98 -0.68 7.29
N ASN A 170 2.25 -0.50 7.57
CA ASN A 170 2.99 0.72 7.26
C ASN A 170 4.13 0.46 6.29
N ILE A 171 4.66 1.54 5.72
CA ILE A 171 5.83 1.53 4.86
C ILE A 171 7.00 2.12 5.63
N ASP A 172 8.18 1.52 5.50
CA ASP A 172 9.43 2.09 6.02
C ASP A 172 9.93 3.20 5.08
N GLU A 173 9.37 4.39 5.29
CA GLU A 173 9.65 5.56 4.47
C GLU A 173 11.09 6.06 4.63
N GLU A 174 11.66 5.94 5.84
CA GLU A 174 13.05 6.32 6.09
C GLU A 174 14.02 5.38 5.39
N TYR A 175 13.73 4.08 5.40
CA TYR A 175 14.50 3.10 4.64
C TYR A 175 14.49 3.40 3.15
N GLY A 176 13.32 3.72 2.58
CA GLY A 176 13.23 4.11 1.17
C GLY A 176 14.03 5.37 0.85
N GLY A 177 14.02 6.37 1.74
CA GLY A 177 14.89 7.54 1.60
C GLY A 177 16.38 7.20 1.62
N ARG A 178 16.78 6.27 2.49
CA ARG A 178 18.16 5.74 2.55
C ARG A 178 18.57 5.05 1.26
N LEU A 179 17.71 4.21 0.69
CA LEU A 179 17.96 3.57 -0.61
C LEU A 179 18.24 4.59 -1.71
N ALA A 180 17.49 5.69 -1.75
CA ALA A 180 17.71 6.78 -2.69
C ALA A 180 19.10 7.42 -2.55
N ALA A 181 19.50 7.68 -1.31
CA ALA A 181 20.81 8.27 -1.01
C ALA A 181 21.98 7.35 -1.41
N GLU A 182 21.87 6.06 -1.06
CA GLU A 182 22.88 5.05 -1.39
C GLU A 182 23.04 4.90 -2.91
N TYR A 183 21.93 4.86 -3.63
CA TYR A 183 21.93 4.79 -5.10
C TYR A 183 22.65 5.99 -5.72
N LEU A 184 22.24 7.22 -5.40
CA LEU A 184 22.85 8.42 -5.96
C LEU A 184 24.31 8.61 -5.52
N LYS A 185 24.65 8.23 -4.31
CA LYS A 185 26.02 8.22 -3.81
C LYS A 185 26.90 7.24 -4.60
N GLY A 186 26.36 6.06 -4.93
CA GLY A 186 27.02 5.05 -5.78
C GLY A 186 27.35 5.57 -7.18
N LEU A 187 26.54 6.50 -7.71
CA LEU A 187 26.76 7.20 -8.98
C LEU A 187 27.66 8.45 -8.83
N SER A 188 28.41 8.55 -7.73
CA SER A 188 29.36 9.63 -7.45
C SER A 188 28.76 11.02 -7.32
N CYS A 189 27.44 11.15 -7.16
CA CYS A 189 26.81 12.44 -6.86
C CYS A 189 27.29 12.99 -5.53
N ARG A 190 27.46 14.32 -5.46
CA ARG A 190 27.83 15.07 -4.24
C ARG A 190 26.91 16.26 -3.99
N GLU A 191 26.21 16.68 -5.00
CA GLU A 191 25.23 17.76 -4.98
C GLU A 191 23.87 17.15 -5.23
N PHE A 192 22.90 17.44 -4.35
CA PHE A 192 21.61 16.79 -4.37
C PHE A 192 20.48 17.79 -4.36
N SER A 193 19.42 17.46 -5.05
CA SER A 193 18.14 18.15 -4.93
C SER A 193 17.05 17.18 -4.51
N ILE A 194 16.25 17.59 -3.54
CA ILE A 194 15.10 16.82 -3.07
C ILE A 194 13.84 17.52 -3.54
N VAL A 195 13.09 16.84 -4.40
CA VAL A 195 11.82 17.33 -4.96
C VAL A 195 10.66 16.69 -4.21
N TYR A 196 9.78 17.51 -3.65
CA TYR A 196 8.62 17.05 -2.90
C TYR A 196 7.38 17.91 -3.17
N THR A 197 6.19 17.32 -3.02
CA THR A 197 4.92 18.01 -3.29
C THR A 197 4.33 18.63 -2.04
N SER A 198 4.34 17.93 -0.93
CA SER A 198 3.72 18.30 0.33
C SER A 198 4.67 18.09 1.51
N PRO A 199 4.56 18.88 2.59
CA PRO A 199 5.31 18.67 3.83
C PRO A 199 4.69 17.58 4.72
N ASP A 200 3.96 16.64 4.16
CA ASP A 200 3.34 15.54 4.88
C ASP A 200 4.36 14.56 5.51
N ARG A 201 3.82 13.62 6.29
CA ARG A 201 4.64 12.70 7.08
C ARG A 201 5.57 11.87 6.21
N TYR A 202 5.07 11.29 5.11
CA TYR A 202 5.89 10.43 4.25
C TYR A 202 7.04 11.20 3.59
N SER A 203 6.78 12.39 3.05
CA SER A 203 7.84 13.24 2.47
C SER A 203 8.91 13.62 3.49
N ARG A 204 8.50 13.90 4.74
CA ARG A 204 9.47 14.21 5.81
C ARG A 204 10.33 13.00 6.17
N LEU A 205 9.73 11.82 6.31
CA LEU A 205 10.45 10.59 6.64
C LEU A 205 11.40 10.17 5.52
N ARG A 206 10.95 10.24 4.26
CA ARG A 206 11.79 9.97 3.08
C ARG A 206 12.98 10.91 3.02
N ARG A 207 12.77 12.22 3.20
CA ARG A 207 13.85 13.20 3.24
C ARG A 207 14.80 12.96 4.40
N LYS A 208 14.26 12.66 5.58
CA LYS A 208 15.07 12.33 6.76
C LYS A 208 15.98 11.13 6.49
N GLY A 209 15.43 10.02 6.01
CA GLY A 209 16.21 8.83 5.67
C GLY A 209 17.28 9.08 4.62
N PHE A 210 16.97 9.92 3.62
CA PHE A 210 17.94 10.36 2.62
C PHE A 210 19.09 11.17 3.24
N ALA A 211 18.78 12.20 4.04
CA ALA A 211 19.79 13.05 4.66
C ALA A 211 20.67 12.26 5.65
N ASP A 212 20.05 11.44 6.52
CA ASP A 212 20.76 10.64 7.53
C ASP A 212 21.77 9.67 6.88
N ALA A 213 21.42 9.06 5.75
CA ALA A 213 22.32 8.16 5.01
C ALA A 213 23.56 8.87 4.41
N LEU A 214 23.48 10.18 4.27
CA LEU A 214 24.58 11.02 3.82
C LEU A 214 25.32 11.71 4.98
N GLY A 215 24.97 11.40 6.23
CA GLY A 215 25.56 11.96 7.43
C GLY A 215 24.88 13.21 7.96
N GLY A 216 23.70 13.53 7.45
CA GLY A 216 22.86 14.67 7.83
C GLY A 216 22.98 15.89 6.92
N GLU A 217 22.02 16.81 7.04
CA GLU A 217 22.08 18.10 6.34
C GLU A 217 23.28 18.91 6.84
N GLY A 218 24.09 19.43 5.92
CA GLY A 218 25.29 20.20 6.25
C GLY A 218 26.59 19.39 6.40
N GLN A 219 26.53 18.06 6.15
CA GLN A 219 27.74 17.23 6.13
C GLN A 219 28.75 17.74 5.09
N PRO A 220 30.02 17.90 5.44
CA PRO A 220 31.07 18.32 4.50
C PRO A 220 31.14 17.38 3.27
N GLY A 221 31.13 17.98 2.09
CA GLY A 221 31.21 17.24 0.82
C GLY A 221 29.86 16.90 0.17
N TYR A 222 28.73 17.25 0.79
CA TYR A 222 27.39 17.16 0.20
C TYR A 222 26.67 18.50 0.29
N SER A 223 25.91 18.84 -0.75
CA SER A 223 25.01 19.98 -0.75
C SER A 223 23.59 19.56 -1.06
N PHE A 224 22.62 20.21 -0.45
CA PHE A 224 21.20 19.87 -0.58
C PHE A 224 20.40 21.10 -0.97
N ASP A 225 19.61 20.97 -2.03
CA ASP A 225 18.61 21.94 -2.43
C ASP A 225 17.21 21.31 -2.32
N PHE A 226 16.24 22.12 -1.97
CA PHE A 226 14.86 21.66 -1.78
C PHE A 226 13.93 22.36 -2.75
N LEU A 227 13.25 21.57 -3.59
CA LEU A 227 12.21 22.07 -4.48
C LEU A 227 10.83 21.56 -4.03
N ARG A 228 10.01 22.46 -3.51
CA ARG A 228 8.60 22.17 -3.25
C ARG A 228 7.77 22.48 -4.48
N VAL A 229 7.13 21.48 -5.05
CA VAL A 229 6.24 21.57 -6.20
C VAL A 229 4.79 21.54 -5.71
N GLY A 230 3.88 22.30 -6.33
CA GLY A 230 2.47 22.36 -5.92
C GLY A 230 1.74 21.02 -6.07
N GLU A 231 0.72 20.80 -5.23
CA GLU A 231 -0.01 19.54 -5.11
C GLU A 231 -0.93 19.22 -6.29
N ASN A 232 -1.21 20.17 -7.16
CA ASN A 232 -2.03 19.92 -8.34
C ASN A 232 -1.45 20.54 -9.63
N TYR A 233 -1.77 19.91 -10.75
CA TYR A 233 -1.25 20.26 -12.07
C TYR A 233 -1.56 21.71 -12.51
N ARG A 234 -2.73 22.26 -12.15
CA ARG A 234 -3.10 23.66 -12.51
C ARG A 234 -2.32 24.69 -11.69
N GLN A 235 -2.01 24.43 -10.44
CA GLN A 235 -1.12 25.27 -9.63
C GLN A 235 0.32 25.10 -10.09
N TYR A 236 0.67 23.95 -10.60
CA TYR A 236 1.97 23.64 -11.18
C TYR A 236 2.25 24.53 -12.40
N GLU A 237 1.32 24.69 -13.34
CA GLU A 237 1.59 25.43 -14.57
C GLU A 237 1.94 26.91 -14.36
N LYS A 238 1.29 27.59 -13.44
CA LYS A 238 1.51 29.03 -13.21
C LYS A 238 2.71 29.37 -12.30
N ARG A 239 2.95 28.57 -11.26
CA ARG A 239 4.06 28.78 -10.31
C ARG A 239 5.33 28.04 -10.70
N SER A 240 5.21 26.97 -11.42
CA SER A 240 6.28 26.01 -11.64
C SER A 240 7.34 26.48 -12.62
N ARG A 241 6.99 27.22 -13.66
CA ARG A 241 7.99 27.71 -14.62
C ARG A 241 9.07 28.53 -13.93
N LYS A 242 8.70 29.43 -13.01
CA LYS A 242 9.66 30.20 -12.24
C LYS A 242 10.46 29.31 -11.28
N LEU A 243 9.78 28.44 -10.55
CA LEU A 243 10.44 27.51 -9.61
C LEU A 243 11.40 26.57 -10.33
N LEU A 244 11.01 26.00 -11.47
CA LEU A 244 11.88 25.13 -12.26
C LEU A 244 13.04 25.91 -12.87
N ASN A 245 12.83 27.15 -13.30
CA ASN A 245 13.91 27.97 -13.79
C ASN A 245 14.89 28.33 -12.69
N ASP A 246 14.41 28.75 -11.53
CA ASP A 246 15.25 29.03 -10.37
C ASP A 246 16.01 27.80 -9.91
N PHE A 247 15.36 26.63 -9.91
CA PHE A 247 15.95 25.36 -9.57
C PHE A 247 17.08 24.98 -10.56
N TYR A 248 16.80 25.06 -11.86
CA TYR A 248 17.81 24.81 -12.88
C TYR A 248 19.00 25.74 -12.75
N GLU A 249 18.79 27.05 -12.69
CA GLU A 249 19.88 28.05 -12.66
C GLU A 249 20.69 28.01 -11.35
N LYS A 250 20.06 27.73 -10.23
CA LYS A 250 20.71 27.81 -8.91
C LYS A 250 21.34 26.48 -8.48
N ALA A 251 20.68 25.38 -8.74
CA ALA A 251 21.12 24.06 -8.30
C ALA A 251 21.79 23.26 -9.41
N VAL A 252 21.07 22.96 -10.47
CA VAL A 252 21.51 21.96 -11.45
C VAL A 252 22.59 22.46 -12.38
N LYS A 253 22.41 23.64 -13.00
CA LYS A 253 23.34 24.23 -13.99
C LYS A 253 24.72 24.55 -13.42
N ARG A 254 24.80 24.83 -12.13
CA ARG A 254 26.04 25.19 -11.43
C ARG A 254 26.82 24.00 -10.90
N SER A 255 26.22 22.83 -10.94
CA SER A 255 26.85 21.61 -10.46
C SER A 255 28.08 21.26 -11.29
N ARG A 256 29.22 21.04 -10.61
CA ARG A 256 30.49 20.64 -11.24
C ARG A 256 30.68 19.13 -11.28
N LYS A 257 29.77 18.39 -10.69
CA LYS A 257 29.75 16.92 -10.60
C LYS A 257 28.38 16.43 -10.98
N PRO A 258 28.20 15.12 -11.24
CA PRO A 258 26.87 14.58 -11.45
C PRO A 258 25.92 15.01 -10.32
N HIS A 259 24.81 15.63 -10.70
CA HIS A 259 23.82 16.13 -9.76
C HIS A 259 22.76 15.07 -9.50
N GLY A 260 22.56 14.72 -8.24
CA GLY A 260 21.57 13.73 -7.83
C GLY A 260 20.22 14.37 -7.53
N ILE A 261 19.14 13.84 -8.11
CA ILE A 261 17.78 14.33 -7.86
C ILE A 261 16.96 13.22 -7.21
N PHE A 262 16.48 13.49 -6.00
CA PHE A 262 15.60 12.60 -5.27
C PHE A 262 14.16 13.10 -5.29
N PHE A 263 13.25 12.31 -5.86
CA PHE A 263 11.82 12.59 -5.86
C PHE A 263 11.12 11.83 -4.73
N THR A 264 10.55 12.55 -3.77
CA THR A 264 9.78 11.90 -2.68
C THR A 264 8.44 11.32 -3.17
N SER A 265 8.02 11.65 -4.41
CA SER A 265 6.85 11.10 -5.08
C SER A 265 7.08 11.14 -6.59
N PHE A 266 6.67 10.09 -7.30
CA PHE A 266 6.80 9.99 -8.76
C PHE A 266 5.98 11.05 -9.51
N PHE A 267 4.95 11.60 -8.88
CA PHE A 267 3.97 12.47 -9.53
C PHE A 267 4.60 13.64 -10.30
N MET A 268 5.69 14.20 -9.78
CA MET A 268 6.36 15.35 -10.38
C MET A 268 7.66 14.98 -11.10
N ALA A 269 8.12 13.74 -10.94
CA ALA A 269 9.41 13.33 -11.50
C ALA A 269 9.47 13.53 -13.02
N ASN A 270 8.47 13.06 -13.75
CA ASN A 270 8.43 13.21 -15.21
C ASN A 270 8.41 14.66 -15.66
N ALA A 271 7.69 15.54 -14.96
CA ALA A 271 7.61 16.94 -15.33
C ALA A 271 8.95 17.68 -15.12
N VAL A 272 9.60 17.43 -13.98
CA VAL A 272 10.92 18.01 -13.66
C VAL A 272 11.98 17.47 -14.61
N MET A 273 12.04 16.16 -14.80
CA MET A 273 13.04 15.53 -15.68
C MET A 273 12.87 15.97 -17.14
N ASN A 274 11.63 16.03 -17.65
CA ASN A 274 11.36 16.55 -19.00
C ASN A 274 11.81 18.01 -19.19
N ASP A 275 11.63 18.87 -18.17
CA ASP A 275 12.10 20.26 -18.23
C ASP A 275 13.64 20.32 -18.28
N LEU A 276 14.33 19.53 -17.46
CA LEU A 276 15.80 19.47 -17.45
C LEU A 276 16.37 18.95 -18.78
N ILE A 277 15.78 17.91 -19.35
CA ILE A 277 16.18 17.35 -20.63
C ILE A 277 15.97 18.37 -21.77
N ARG A 278 14.86 19.07 -21.79
CA ARG A 278 14.60 20.15 -22.77
C ARG A 278 15.60 21.30 -22.65
N ARG A 279 16.24 21.49 -21.51
CA ARG A 279 17.33 22.45 -21.29
C ARG A 279 18.70 21.91 -21.68
N GLY A 280 18.76 20.69 -22.21
CA GLY A 280 19.98 20.06 -22.68
C GLY A 280 20.76 19.31 -21.60
N MET A 281 20.14 19.00 -20.45
CA MET A 281 20.79 18.18 -19.42
C MET A 281 20.83 16.72 -19.82
N GLU A 282 21.99 16.11 -19.71
CA GLU A 282 22.23 14.70 -20.02
C GLU A 282 21.98 13.81 -18.81
N VAL A 283 20.96 12.96 -18.90
CA VAL A 283 20.67 11.94 -17.87
C VAL A 283 21.71 10.83 -17.95
N GLY A 284 22.17 10.35 -16.80
CA GLY A 284 23.22 9.34 -16.72
C GLY A 284 24.64 9.92 -16.74
N ASN A 285 24.80 11.19 -17.12
CA ASN A 285 26.09 11.88 -17.14
C ASN A 285 26.09 13.10 -16.21
N GLN A 286 25.27 14.11 -16.52
CA GLN A 286 25.23 15.35 -15.75
C GLN A 286 24.22 15.28 -14.59
N ILE A 287 23.12 14.56 -14.78
CA ILE A 287 22.08 14.36 -13.76
C ILE A 287 21.76 12.88 -13.61
N HIS A 288 21.56 12.48 -12.38
CA HIS A 288 21.00 11.18 -11.99
C HIS A 288 19.76 11.41 -11.14
N ALA A 289 18.75 10.59 -11.33
CA ALA A 289 17.53 10.75 -10.58
C ALA A 289 17.04 9.42 -10.01
N VAL A 290 16.39 9.50 -8.86
CA VAL A 290 15.72 8.39 -8.20
C VAL A 290 14.43 8.87 -7.56
N GLY A 291 13.40 8.06 -7.60
CA GLY A 291 12.12 8.45 -7.01
C GLY A 291 11.24 7.28 -6.59
N PHE A 292 10.38 7.57 -5.64
CA PHE A 292 9.35 6.60 -5.27
C PHE A 292 8.37 6.41 -6.41
N SER A 293 8.06 5.16 -6.70
CA SER A 293 7.11 4.76 -7.74
C SER A 293 6.21 3.65 -7.24
N SER A 294 5.04 3.54 -7.84
CA SER A 294 4.23 2.34 -7.74
C SER A 294 4.65 1.40 -8.88
N ASN A 295 4.76 0.11 -8.58
CA ASN A 295 5.17 -0.92 -9.54
C ASN A 295 4.07 -1.23 -10.58
N THR A 296 3.40 -0.23 -11.10
CA THR A 296 2.47 -0.42 -12.20
C THR A 296 3.24 -0.43 -13.51
N VAL A 297 2.85 -1.33 -14.37
CA VAL A 297 3.28 -1.35 -15.77
C VAL A 297 3.28 0.08 -16.28
N SER A 298 4.46 0.56 -16.59
CA SER A 298 4.65 1.91 -17.04
C SER A 298 3.88 2.13 -18.34
N GLN A 299 2.92 3.02 -18.26
CA GLN A 299 2.26 3.54 -19.46
C GLN A 299 3.17 4.51 -20.24
N TYR A 300 4.34 4.83 -19.67
CA TYR A 300 5.32 5.75 -20.24
C TYR A 300 6.62 5.00 -20.51
N PRO A 301 7.03 4.84 -21.77
CA PRO A 301 8.21 4.06 -22.17
C PRO A 301 9.55 4.71 -21.80
N PHE A 302 9.54 5.92 -21.23
CA PHE A 302 10.76 6.66 -20.93
C PHE A 302 10.85 6.97 -19.44
N TYR A 303 11.63 6.20 -18.72
CA TYR A 303 12.00 6.52 -17.35
C TYR A 303 13.38 7.15 -17.34
N TYR A 304 13.40 8.38 -16.92
CA TYR A 304 14.63 9.13 -16.75
C TYR A 304 15.17 9.04 -15.31
N TYR A 305 14.68 8.09 -14.52
CA TYR A 305 15.08 7.95 -13.13
C TYR A 305 14.90 6.51 -12.63
N ALA A 306 15.76 6.13 -11.68
CA ALA A 306 15.63 4.86 -10.96
C ALA A 306 14.42 4.87 -10.02
N LYS A 307 13.86 3.71 -9.76
CA LYS A 307 12.63 3.56 -8.98
C LYS A 307 12.88 2.93 -7.62
N ILE A 308 12.26 3.52 -6.62
CA ILE A 308 12.03 2.89 -5.32
C ILE A 308 10.58 2.42 -5.31
N VAL A 309 10.39 1.12 -5.32
CA VAL A 309 9.08 0.48 -5.41
C VAL A 309 8.53 0.19 -4.04
N ILE A 310 7.28 0.57 -3.82
CA ILE A 310 6.53 0.21 -2.63
C ILE A 310 5.64 -1.00 -2.97
N PRO A 311 5.67 -2.08 -2.17
CA PRO A 311 4.93 -3.30 -2.45
C PRO A 311 3.43 -3.17 -2.08
N PHE A 312 2.72 -2.29 -2.77
CA PHE A 312 1.31 -1.99 -2.48
C PHE A 312 0.37 -3.18 -2.71
N TYR A 313 0.65 -4.01 -3.71
CA TYR A 313 -0.12 -5.23 -3.94
C TYR A 313 -0.01 -6.19 -2.75
N GLU A 314 1.22 -6.46 -2.29
CA GLU A 314 1.50 -7.32 -1.15
C GLU A 314 0.90 -6.76 0.14
N MET A 315 0.92 -5.45 0.30
CA MET A 315 0.28 -4.75 1.42
C MET A 315 -1.23 -4.99 1.43
N GLY A 316 -1.91 -4.82 0.30
CA GLY A 316 -3.33 -5.10 0.16
C GLY A 316 -3.67 -6.57 0.40
N ASN A 317 -2.88 -7.48 -0.17
CA ASN A 317 -3.05 -8.92 0.01
C ASN A 317 -2.89 -9.34 1.49
N THR A 318 -1.90 -8.76 2.17
CA THR A 318 -1.65 -9.00 3.60
C THR A 318 -2.77 -8.41 4.47
N ALA A 319 -3.27 -7.21 4.12
CA ALA A 319 -4.39 -6.60 4.84
C ALA A 319 -5.61 -7.53 4.88
N MET A 320 -5.98 -8.07 3.74
CA MET A 320 -7.13 -9.00 3.64
C MET A 320 -6.89 -10.29 4.42
N LYS A 321 -5.69 -10.88 4.31
CA LYS A 321 -5.34 -12.12 5.03
C LYS A 321 -5.37 -11.92 6.55
N LYS A 322 -4.75 -10.85 7.04
CA LYS A 322 -4.74 -10.53 8.47
C LYS A 322 -6.13 -10.23 9.00
N LEU A 323 -6.94 -9.48 8.25
CA LEU A 323 -8.31 -9.21 8.66
C LEU A 323 -9.14 -10.49 8.79
N VAL A 324 -9.04 -11.40 7.82
CA VAL A 324 -9.73 -12.71 7.88
C VAL A 324 -9.20 -13.56 9.03
N SER A 325 -7.92 -13.51 9.32
CA SER A 325 -7.31 -14.17 10.48
C SER A 325 -7.93 -13.66 11.80
N ILE A 326 -8.05 -12.33 11.94
CA ILE A 326 -8.68 -11.69 13.11
C ILE A 326 -10.18 -12.05 13.21
N LEU A 327 -10.91 -12.06 12.09
CA LEU A 327 -12.31 -12.47 12.04
C LEU A 327 -12.50 -13.93 12.46
N ASN A 328 -11.49 -14.78 12.27
CA ASN A 328 -11.46 -16.17 12.73
C ASN A 328 -10.93 -16.33 14.17
N GLY A 329 -10.77 -15.24 14.92
CA GLY A 329 -10.39 -15.24 16.34
C GLY A 329 -8.89 -15.37 16.59
N ARG A 330 -8.03 -15.19 15.58
CA ARG A 330 -6.56 -15.18 15.76
C ARG A 330 -6.08 -13.77 16.07
N GLN A 331 -4.99 -13.66 16.82
CA GLN A 331 -4.29 -12.40 17.02
C GLN A 331 -3.35 -12.13 15.85
N GLU A 332 -3.28 -10.89 15.43
CA GLU A 332 -2.38 -10.40 14.40
C GLU A 332 -1.60 -9.18 14.90
N SER A 333 -0.41 -9.01 14.40
CA SER A 333 0.45 -7.87 14.70
C SER A 333 0.53 -6.90 13.53
N SER A 334 0.86 -5.65 13.82
CA SER A 334 1.24 -4.65 12.81
C SER A 334 2.46 -5.10 12.02
N GLN A 335 2.59 -4.61 10.79
CA GLN A 335 3.68 -4.99 9.90
C GLN A 335 4.23 -3.76 9.18
N MET A 336 5.56 -3.72 9.05
CA MET A 336 6.27 -2.73 8.26
C MET A 336 6.69 -3.35 6.92
N PHE A 337 6.38 -2.69 5.81
CA PHE A 337 6.80 -3.08 4.47
C PHE A 337 8.01 -2.25 4.06
N GLN A 338 9.04 -2.91 3.59
CA GLN A 338 10.22 -2.24 3.08
C GLN A 338 10.07 -1.96 1.59
N PRO A 339 10.28 -0.72 1.13
CA PRO A 339 10.51 -0.42 -0.27
C PRO A 339 11.76 -1.11 -0.79
N PHE A 340 11.86 -1.28 -2.09
CA PHE A 340 13.03 -1.85 -2.73
C PHE A 340 13.39 -1.08 -4.01
N MET A 341 14.66 -1.18 -4.42
CA MET A 341 15.10 -0.63 -5.71
C MET A 341 14.70 -1.57 -6.83
N ASP A 342 14.11 -1.00 -7.86
CA ASP A 342 13.89 -1.67 -9.14
C ASP A 342 14.98 -1.21 -10.11
N TYR A 343 15.83 -2.16 -10.48
CA TYR A 343 16.99 -1.94 -11.36
C TYR A 343 16.73 -2.37 -12.81
N ASP A 344 15.51 -2.78 -13.15
CA ASP A 344 15.17 -3.31 -14.48
C ASP A 344 15.19 -2.25 -15.59
N TYR A 345 16.17 -1.33 -15.53
CA TYR A 345 16.49 -0.38 -16.60
C TYR A 345 17.97 -0.48 -16.96
N ASP A 346 18.25 -1.40 -17.83
CA ASP A 346 19.41 -1.25 -18.72
C ASP A 346 19.14 -0.04 -19.63
N ILE A 347 19.83 1.06 -19.32
CA ILE A 347 19.92 2.24 -20.20
C ILE A 347 20.98 1.94 -21.25
#